data_a634b0efaee8cd508f968fb721afe871
#
_entry.id   a634b0efaee8cd508f968fb721afe871
#
_cell.length_a   1.000
_cell.length_b   1.000
_cell.length_c   1.000
_cell.angle_alpha   90.00
_cell.angle_beta   90.00
_cell.angle_gamma   90.00
#
_symmetry.space_group_name_H-M   'P 1'
#
loop_
_entity.id
_entity.type
_entity.pdbx_description
1 polymer ?
#
loop_
_entity_poly.entity_id
_entity_poly.type
_entity_poly.pdbx_seq_one_letter_code
_entity_poly.pdbx_strand_id
1 'polypeptide(L)'
;MAKKILMMMILFPFLGWATSKAQEISADDLKFLKAEEKELVVLADSMFHAFMPEIRSDYNMKFVKRLRGALQTNNSYYYAFPILSNYVNFLSPEGGGFRIINWNVPITDNTLRYYGAIQMEQSALKLYPLVDYATEIKEKDYDSVFTNSKWFGCLYYKIITQEVQGQRVYTLFGLNAEAMVSNKKLLDVLVMTEKGPVFGYPLFSMHSVAGSEFYRKRFVMEYKKDVQASLNYDKEMKMIYFDKLVSQV
;
A
#
# COMPACT_ATOMS: atom_id res chain seq x y z
N MET A 1 -67.11 -38.48 4.84
CA MET A 1 -65.67 -38.53 4.44
C MET A 1 -65.02 -37.24 4.87
N ALA A 2 -64.26 -37.27 5.99
CA ALA A 2 -63.60 -36.09 6.50
C ALA A 2 -62.16 -36.06 6.00
N LYS A 3 -61.79 -35.03 5.22
CA LYS A 3 -60.43 -34.80 4.76
C LYS A 3 -59.59 -34.20 5.92
N LYS A 4 -58.59 -34.95 6.40
CA LYS A 4 -57.56 -34.45 7.33
C LYS A 4 -56.58 -33.58 6.53
N ILE A 5 -56.52 -32.28 6.84
CA ILE A 5 -55.51 -31.36 6.35
C ILE A 5 -54.32 -31.50 7.28
N LEU A 6 -53.19 -32.03 6.74
CA LEU A 6 -51.90 -32.12 7.43
C LEU A 6 -51.19 -30.77 7.26
N MET A 7 -51.13 -29.97 8.35
CA MET A 7 -50.42 -28.68 8.39
C MET A 7 -48.94 -28.95 8.66
N MET A 8 -48.13 -28.85 7.60
CA MET A 8 -46.69 -29.03 7.64
C MET A 8 -46.03 -27.71 8.17
N MET A 9 -45.61 -27.76 9.41
CA MET A 9 -44.94 -26.63 10.09
C MET A 9 -43.50 -26.57 9.58
N ILE A 10 -43.20 -25.60 8.69
CA ILE A 10 -41.83 -25.35 8.20
C ILE A 10 -41.08 -24.61 9.30
N LEU A 11 -40.19 -25.30 10.01
CA LEU A 11 -39.19 -24.68 10.87
C LEU A 11 -38.16 -23.91 10.01
N PHE A 12 -38.24 -22.60 9.99
CA PHE A 12 -37.15 -21.77 9.48
C PHE A 12 -36.00 -21.81 10.50
N PRO A 13 -34.80 -22.25 10.12
CA PRO A 13 -33.64 -22.09 11.00
C PRO A 13 -33.32 -20.59 11.07
N PHE A 14 -33.38 -20.03 12.26
CA PHE A 14 -32.85 -18.73 12.59
C PHE A 14 -31.33 -18.78 12.33
N LEU A 15 -30.88 -18.37 11.15
CA LEU A 15 -29.48 -18.05 10.93
C LEU A 15 -29.16 -16.83 11.81
N GLY A 16 -28.55 -17.09 12.96
CA GLY A 16 -28.01 -16.04 13.80
C GLY A 16 -27.00 -15.23 12.99
N TRP A 17 -27.30 -13.97 12.75
CA TRP A 17 -26.33 -13.00 12.25
C TRP A 17 -25.26 -12.89 13.30
N ALA A 18 -24.12 -13.55 13.08
CA ALA A 18 -22.91 -13.30 13.82
C ALA A 18 -22.50 -11.85 13.49
N THR A 19 -22.88 -10.92 14.35
CA THR A 19 -22.32 -9.57 14.33
C THR A 19 -20.83 -9.74 14.60
N SER A 20 -20.01 -9.62 13.58
CA SER A 20 -18.56 -9.46 13.73
C SER A 20 -18.37 -8.24 14.62
N LYS A 21 -18.06 -8.46 15.91
CA LYS A 21 -17.59 -7.39 16.77
C LYS A 21 -16.32 -6.86 16.12
N ALA A 22 -16.34 -5.59 15.72
CA ALA A 22 -15.11 -4.88 15.37
C ALA A 22 -14.12 -5.16 16.52
N GLN A 23 -12.93 -5.59 16.14
CA GLN A 23 -11.90 -5.98 17.10
C GLN A 23 -11.38 -4.69 17.75
N GLU A 24 -11.92 -4.35 18.94
CA GLU A 24 -11.59 -3.11 19.63
C GLU A 24 -10.20 -3.20 20.26
N ILE A 25 -9.47 -2.09 20.21
CA ILE A 25 -8.21 -1.90 20.95
C ILE A 25 -8.58 -1.71 22.42
N SER A 26 -7.91 -2.41 23.34
CA SER A 26 -8.14 -2.20 24.78
C SER A 26 -7.80 -0.76 25.19
N ALA A 27 -8.39 -0.26 26.26
CA ALA A 27 -8.11 1.11 26.75
C ALA A 27 -6.63 1.32 27.07
N ASP A 28 -5.98 0.31 27.65
CA ASP A 28 -4.55 0.36 28.00
C ASP A 28 -3.68 0.32 26.75
N ASP A 29 -3.98 -0.54 25.76
CA ASP A 29 -3.29 -0.60 24.48
C ASP A 29 -3.46 0.71 23.70
N LEU A 30 -4.66 1.30 23.70
CA LEU A 30 -4.90 2.59 23.06
C LEU A 30 -4.10 3.71 23.72
N LYS A 31 -4.01 3.72 25.05
CA LYS A 31 -3.19 4.68 25.78
C LYS A 31 -1.71 4.52 25.44
N PHE A 32 -1.24 3.27 25.38
CA PHE A 32 0.12 2.94 24.99
C PHE A 32 0.41 3.40 23.56
N LEU A 33 -0.45 3.06 22.58
CA LEU A 33 -0.27 3.44 21.16
C LEU A 33 -0.24 4.96 21.00
N LYS A 34 -1.08 5.71 21.72
CA LYS A 34 -1.06 7.18 21.69
C LYS A 34 0.24 7.77 22.26
N ALA A 35 0.84 7.12 23.27
CA ALA A 35 2.12 7.54 23.80
C ALA A 35 3.27 7.23 22.83
N GLU A 36 3.26 6.02 22.26
CA GLU A 36 4.24 5.61 21.25
C GLU A 36 4.17 6.49 19.99
N GLU A 37 2.98 6.88 19.55
CA GLU A 37 2.81 7.75 18.40
C GLU A 37 3.50 9.11 18.58
N LYS A 38 3.43 9.72 19.77
CA LYS A 38 4.12 10.99 20.05
C LYS A 38 5.63 10.88 19.85
N GLU A 39 6.20 9.80 20.36
CA GLU A 39 7.63 9.54 20.22
C GLU A 39 8.02 9.19 18.77
N LEU A 40 7.15 8.47 18.07
CA LEU A 40 7.33 8.19 16.64
C LEU A 40 7.31 9.47 15.81
N VAL A 41 6.47 10.44 16.14
CA VAL A 41 6.41 11.74 15.47
C VAL A 41 7.73 12.50 15.64
N VAL A 42 8.31 12.51 16.85
CA VAL A 42 9.63 13.15 17.08
C VAL A 42 10.72 12.49 16.24
N LEU A 43 10.73 11.16 16.18
CA LEU A 43 11.69 10.44 15.36
C LEU A 43 11.47 10.68 13.86
N ALA A 44 10.21 10.72 13.41
CA ALA A 44 9.84 10.99 12.02
C ALA A 44 10.28 12.41 11.62
N ASP A 45 9.98 13.41 12.43
CA ASP A 45 10.42 14.80 12.19
C ASP A 45 11.94 14.88 12.03
N SER A 46 12.69 14.27 12.95
CA SER A 46 14.15 14.23 12.88
C SER A 46 14.67 13.47 11.65
N MET A 47 14.01 12.38 11.25
CA MET A 47 14.35 11.60 10.07
C MET A 47 14.20 12.42 8.77
N PHE A 48 13.24 13.34 8.70
CA PHE A 48 13.03 14.18 7.53
C PHE A 48 13.92 15.44 7.54
N HIS A 49 14.16 16.05 8.71
CA HIS A 49 14.69 17.41 8.81
C HIS A 49 16.10 17.49 9.37
N ALA A 50 16.70 16.39 9.88
CA ALA A 50 18.09 16.43 10.34
C ALA A 50 19.01 16.85 9.18
N PHE A 51 19.98 17.72 9.50
CA PHE A 51 20.86 18.33 8.50
C PHE A 51 21.73 17.29 7.76
N MET A 52 22.27 16.30 8.48
CA MET A 52 23.19 15.30 7.92
C MET A 52 22.43 14.02 7.52
N PRO A 53 22.68 13.46 6.33
CA PRO A 53 22.06 12.23 5.87
C PRO A 53 22.27 11.01 6.79
N GLU A 54 23.45 10.92 7.39
CA GLU A 54 23.78 9.84 8.34
C GLU A 54 22.88 9.91 9.57
N ILE A 55 22.63 11.11 10.07
CA ILE A 55 21.73 11.36 11.20
C ILE A 55 20.29 11.02 10.81
N ARG A 56 19.85 11.35 9.61
CA ARG A 56 18.52 10.94 9.10
C ARG A 56 18.38 9.42 9.08
N SER A 57 19.42 8.72 8.62
CA SER A 57 19.46 7.25 8.60
C SER A 57 19.39 6.65 10.00
N ASP A 58 20.09 7.23 10.97
CA ASP A 58 20.04 6.79 12.38
C ASP A 58 18.65 6.99 12.99
N TYR A 59 18.02 8.13 12.74
CA TYR A 59 16.65 8.37 13.18
C TYR A 59 15.67 7.43 12.52
N ASN A 60 15.84 7.11 11.24
CA ASN A 60 15.03 6.13 10.56
C ASN A 60 15.18 4.72 11.17
N MET A 61 16.38 4.29 11.51
CA MET A 61 16.57 2.99 12.19
C MET A 61 15.86 2.95 13.55
N LYS A 62 15.95 4.04 14.34
CA LYS A 62 15.23 4.17 15.62
C LYS A 62 13.73 4.17 15.40
N PHE A 63 13.25 4.89 14.38
CA PHE A 63 11.85 4.97 13.99
C PHE A 63 11.31 3.58 13.62
N VAL A 64 11.98 2.84 12.73
CA VAL A 64 11.58 1.49 12.31
C VAL A 64 11.47 0.55 13.50
N LYS A 65 12.47 0.56 14.39
CA LYS A 65 12.47 -0.28 15.60
C LYS A 65 11.28 0.04 16.51
N ARG A 66 11.03 1.34 16.75
CA ARG A 66 9.94 1.79 17.63
C ARG A 66 8.58 1.53 17.00
N LEU A 67 8.40 1.84 15.71
CA LEU A 67 7.17 1.55 14.97
C LEU A 67 6.81 0.06 15.03
N ARG A 68 7.79 -0.82 14.79
CA ARG A 68 7.58 -2.26 14.92
C ARG A 68 7.13 -2.64 16.35
N GLY A 69 7.72 -2.03 17.37
CA GLY A 69 7.31 -2.24 18.77
C GLY A 69 5.85 -1.82 19.02
N ALA A 70 5.48 -0.63 18.56
CA ALA A 70 4.10 -0.15 18.67
C ALA A 70 3.11 -1.07 17.92
N LEU A 71 3.48 -1.52 16.71
CA LEU A 71 2.65 -2.42 15.92
C LEU A 71 2.49 -3.83 16.53
N GLN A 72 3.34 -4.25 17.49
CA GLN A 72 3.19 -5.51 18.23
C GLN A 72 2.02 -5.48 19.22
N THR A 73 1.50 -4.30 19.56
CA THR A 73 0.30 -4.16 20.38
C THR A 73 -0.88 -4.85 19.70
N ASN A 74 -1.65 -5.61 20.46
CA ASN A 74 -2.83 -6.30 19.93
C ASN A 74 -3.80 -5.30 19.29
N ASN A 75 -4.36 -5.68 18.15
CA ASN A 75 -5.28 -4.84 17.37
C ASN A 75 -4.70 -3.50 16.89
N SER A 76 -3.37 -3.34 16.90
CA SER A 76 -2.71 -2.12 16.42
C SER A 76 -3.08 -1.75 14.96
N TYR A 77 -3.53 -2.71 14.15
CA TYR A 77 -4.04 -2.46 12.80
C TYR A 77 -5.18 -1.43 12.80
N TYR A 78 -6.04 -1.44 13.81
CA TYR A 78 -7.20 -0.54 13.92
C TYR A 78 -6.85 0.83 14.50
N TYR A 79 -5.61 1.06 14.94
CA TYR A 79 -5.15 2.40 15.32
C TYR A 79 -4.66 3.16 14.11
N ALA A 80 -5.28 4.30 13.84
CA ALA A 80 -5.05 5.07 12.62
C ALA A 80 -3.74 5.88 12.60
N PHE A 81 -3.05 6.03 13.73
CA PHE A 81 -1.88 6.89 13.87
C PHE A 81 -2.12 8.32 13.32
N PRO A 82 -3.13 9.05 13.85
CA PRO A 82 -3.62 10.29 13.22
C PRO A 82 -2.60 11.41 13.14
N ILE A 83 -1.63 11.47 14.05
CA ILE A 83 -0.58 12.50 14.03
C ILE A 83 0.59 12.04 13.15
N LEU A 84 0.97 10.77 13.28
CA LEU A 84 2.06 10.19 12.49
C LEU A 84 1.74 10.13 10.99
N SER A 85 0.46 10.08 10.63
CA SER A 85 0.01 10.09 9.22
C SER A 85 0.38 11.37 8.45
N ASN A 86 0.83 12.43 9.13
CA ASN A 86 1.41 13.61 8.48
C ASN A 86 2.83 13.38 7.96
N TYR A 87 3.51 12.34 8.42
CA TYR A 87 4.89 12.00 8.05
C TYR A 87 4.98 10.69 7.26
N VAL A 88 4.12 9.74 7.57
CA VAL A 88 4.17 8.38 7.05
C VAL A 88 2.81 8.01 6.45
N ASN A 89 2.79 7.48 5.26
CA ASN A 89 1.54 7.06 4.64
C ASN A 89 1.01 5.77 5.26
N PHE A 90 -0.27 5.79 5.59
CA PHE A 90 -1.05 4.62 5.99
C PHE A 90 -2.19 4.44 5.00
N LEU A 91 -2.10 3.46 4.12
CA LEU A 91 -3.06 3.22 3.05
C LEU A 91 -3.72 1.85 3.22
N SER A 92 -5.04 1.83 3.37
CA SER A 92 -5.84 0.60 3.40
C SER A 92 -6.68 0.50 2.13
N PRO A 93 -6.84 -0.70 1.56
CA PRO A 93 -7.76 -0.91 0.45
C PRO A 93 -9.22 -0.82 0.92
N GLU A 94 -10.12 -0.54 -0.01
CA GLU A 94 -11.55 -0.70 0.23
C GLU A 94 -11.85 -2.17 0.55
N GLY A 95 -12.59 -2.41 1.64
CA GLY A 95 -12.88 -3.73 2.16
C GLY A 95 -11.81 -4.33 3.08
N GLY A 96 -10.78 -3.56 3.48
CA GLY A 96 -9.80 -3.96 4.50
C GLY A 96 -8.85 -5.07 4.07
N GLY A 97 -8.43 -5.90 5.02
CA GLY A 97 -7.54 -7.05 4.86
C GLY A 97 -6.08 -6.75 5.14
N PHE A 98 -5.61 -5.56 4.83
CA PHE A 98 -4.25 -5.08 5.14
C PHE A 98 -4.17 -3.55 5.08
N ARG A 99 -3.04 -3.00 5.56
CA ARG A 99 -2.63 -1.62 5.24
C ARG A 99 -1.18 -1.59 4.79
N ILE A 100 -0.86 -0.69 3.87
CA ILE A 100 0.50 -0.34 3.50
C ILE A 100 0.93 0.84 4.35
N ILE A 101 2.05 0.70 5.04
CA ILE A 101 2.72 1.76 5.78
C ILE A 101 3.98 2.08 4.99
N ASN A 102 4.13 3.29 4.44
CA ASN A 102 5.33 3.61 3.68
C ASN A 102 5.73 5.08 3.76
N TRP A 103 7.04 5.32 3.67
CA TRP A 103 7.67 6.63 3.70
C TRP A 103 8.97 6.64 2.91
N ASN A 104 9.54 7.81 2.74
CA ASN A 104 10.89 7.97 2.20
C ASN A 104 11.80 8.71 3.18
N VAL A 105 13.10 8.58 2.98
CA VAL A 105 14.12 9.34 3.72
C VAL A 105 15.05 9.99 2.70
N PRO A 106 15.26 11.31 2.77
CA PRO A 106 16.26 11.98 1.94
C PRO A 106 17.67 11.51 2.31
N ILE A 107 18.38 10.92 1.34
CA ILE A 107 19.77 10.45 1.52
C ILE A 107 20.76 11.53 1.05
N THR A 108 20.41 12.25 -0.01
CA THR A 108 21.06 13.49 -0.46
C THR A 108 19.99 14.50 -0.82
N ASP A 109 20.38 15.70 -1.25
CA ASP A 109 19.42 16.72 -1.69
C ASP A 109 18.54 16.26 -2.87
N ASN A 110 19.00 15.27 -3.62
CA ASN A 110 18.33 14.81 -4.84
C ASN A 110 17.98 13.31 -4.84
N THR A 111 18.36 12.55 -3.81
CA THR A 111 18.09 11.12 -3.74
C THR A 111 17.31 10.74 -2.50
N LEU A 112 16.34 9.85 -2.68
CA LEU A 112 15.47 9.34 -1.64
C LEU A 112 15.67 7.82 -1.51
N ARG A 113 15.50 7.29 -0.33
CA ARG A 113 15.32 5.86 -0.09
C ARG A 113 13.93 5.61 0.46
N TYR A 114 13.30 4.55 -0.03
CA TYR A 114 11.95 4.18 0.35
C TYR A 114 11.94 3.09 1.40
N TYR A 115 11.02 3.21 2.32
CA TYR A 115 10.79 2.26 3.39
C TYR A 115 9.30 1.94 3.47
N GLY A 116 8.98 0.73 3.90
CA GLY A 116 7.60 0.38 4.11
C GLY A 116 7.39 -1.02 4.64
N ALA A 117 6.15 -1.32 4.93
CA ALA A 117 5.69 -2.64 5.29
C ALA A 117 4.20 -2.79 4.96
N ILE A 118 3.75 -4.02 4.73
CA ILE A 118 2.34 -4.37 4.67
C ILE A 118 1.97 -5.05 5.99
N GLN A 119 1.07 -4.42 6.74
CA GLN A 119 0.48 -4.99 7.95
C GLN A 119 -0.85 -5.63 7.62
N MET A 120 -1.03 -6.89 8.02
CA MET A 120 -2.28 -7.61 7.84
C MET A 120 -3.32 -7.22 8.89
N GLU A 121 -4.59 -7.25 8.51
CA GLU A 121 -5.72 -7.00 9.39
C GLU A 121 -5.96 -8.21 10.29
N GLN A 122 -5.36 -8.18 11.46
CA GLN A 122 -5.52 -9.20 12.50
C GLN A 122 -5.06 -8.68 13.87
N SER A 123 -5.40 -9.40 14.94
CA SER A 123 -5.07 -8.99 16.31
C SER A 123 -3.56 -8.99 16.57
N ALA A 124 -2.90 -10.11 16.31
CA ALA A 124 -1.45 -10.21 16.45
C ALA A 124 -0.73 -9.63 15.22
N LEU A 125 0.45 -9.08 15.42
CA LEU A 125 1.22 -8.50 14.31
C LEU A 125 1.60 -9.55 13.26
N LYS A 126 1.13 -9.35 12.02
CA LYS A 126 1.67 -10.01 10.82
C LYS A 126 2.10 -8.92 9.85
N LEU A 127 3.40 -8.83 9.62
CA LEU A 127 4.03 -7.74 8.88
C LEU A 127 4.94 -8.30 7.79
N TYR A 128 4.83 -7.73 6.59
CA TYR A 128 5.72 -7.98 5.46
C TYR A 128 6.54 -6.71 5.19
N PRO A 129 7.80 -6.63 5.65
CA PRO A 129 8.67 -5.50 5.33
C PRO A 129 8.88 -5.38 3.82
N LEU A 130 8.88 -4.16 3.30
CA LEU A 130 9.15 -3.85 1.90
C LEU A 130 10.62 -3.44 1.75
N VAL A 131 11.38 -4.20 0.99
CA VAL A 131 12.80 -3.94 0.75
C VAL A 131 12.95 -3.19 -0.57
N ASP A 132 13.44 -1.96 -0.49
CA ASP A 132 13.63 -1.08 -1.63
C ASP A 132 14.74 -1.59 -2.56
N TYR A 133 14.37 -1.83 -3.82
CA TYR A 133 15.23 -2.26 -4.92
C TYR A 133 15.18 -1.31 -6.13
N ALA A 134 14.62 -0.10 -5.94
CA ALA A 134 14.36 0.84 -7.04
C ALA A 134 15.61 1.13 -7.89
N THR A 135 16.78 1.29 -7.25
CA THR A 135 18.05 1.56 -7.95
C THR A 135 18.51 0.44 -8.86
N GLU A 136 18.09 -0.79 -8.59
CA GLU A 136 18.52 -1.98 -9.32
C GLU A 136 17.55 -2.38 -10.43
N ILE A 137 16.30 -1.86 -10.37
CA ILE A 137 15.25 -2.15 -11.35
C ILE A 137 15.46 -1.29 -12.59
N LYS A 138 15.62 -1.93 -13.74
CA LYS A 138 15.74 -1.29 -15.05
C LYS A 138 14.43 -1.39 -15.82
N GLU A 139 14.28 -0.62 -16.89
CA GLU A 139 13.07 -0.62 -17.73
C GLU A 139 12.66 -2.02 -18.20
N LYS A 140 13.63 -2.86 -18.58
CA LYS A 140 13.41 -4.26 -18.97
C LYS A 140 12.75 -5.11 -17.87
N ASP A 141 12.88 -4.69 -16.61
CA ASP A 141 12.35 -5.41 -15.44
C ASP A 141 10.94 -4.95 -15.05
N TYR A 142 10.37 -3.92 -15.74
CA TYR A 142 9.06 -3.38 -15.38
C TYR A 142 7.92 -4.41 -15.49
N ASP A 143 8.06 -5.42 -16.34
CA ASP A 143 7.12 -6.54 -16.43
C ASP A 143 7.49 -7.75 -15.57
N SER A 144 8.47 -7.62 -14.70
CA SER A 144 8.84 -8.68 -13.76
C SER A 144 7.88 -8.73 -12.56
N VAL A 145 7.76 -9.91 -11.97
CA VAL A 145 7.05 -10.12 -10.71
C VAL A 145 8.02 -9.84 -9.56
N PHE A 146 7.58 -9.02 -8.61
CA PHE A 146 8.33 -8.69 -7.41
C PHE A 146 7.62 -9.21 -6.16
N THR A 147 8.36 -9.27 -5.06
CA THR A 147 7.85 -9.61 -3.72
C THR A 147 8.18 -8.49 -2.76
N ASN A 148 7.77 -8.63 -1.51
CA ASN A 148 8.15 -7.69 -0.47
C ASN A 148 9.66 -7.59 -0.23
N SER A 149 10.43 -8.64 -0.52
CA SER A 149 11.91 -8.64 -0.41
C SER A 149 12.61 -8.03 -1.63
N LYS A 150 11.89 -7.77 -2.72
CA LYS A 150 12.35 -7.04 -3.90
C LYS A 150 11.20 -6.16 -4.37
N TRP A 151 11.14 -4.96 -3.81
CA TRP A 151 10.05 -4.02 -4.04
C TRP A 151 10.50 -2.84 -4.90
N PHE A 152 9.61 -2.35 -5.79
CA PHE A 152 9.83 -1.13 -6.55
C PHE A 152 9.65 0.08 -5.63
N GLY A 153 10.65 0.42 -4.84
CA GLY A 153 10.60 1.49 -3.84
C GLY A 153 9.91 2.76 -4.35
N CYS A 154 8.81 3.13 -3.71
CA CYS A 154 8.03 4.31 -4.04
C CYS A 154 7.11 4.71 -2.89
N LEU A 155 6.56 5.93 -2.92
CA LEU A 155 5.43 6.31 -2.08
C LEU A 155 4.14 5.94 -2.77
N TYR A 156 3.39 4.99 -2.20
CA TYR A 156 2.03 4.74 -2.64
C TYR A 156 1.08 5.80 -2.08
N TYR A 157 0.26 6.39 -2.94
CA TYR A 157 -0.67 7.46 -2.54
C TYR A 157 -2.15 7.10 -2.79
N LYS A 158 -2.44 6.00 -3.48
CA LYS A 158 -3.80 5.50 -3.71
C LYS A 158 -3.80 4.00 -3.93
N ILE A 159 -4.87 3.34 -3.49
CA ILE A 159 -5.16 1.93 -3.75
C ILE A 159 -6.56 1.83 -4.37
N ILE A 160 -6.70 1.04 -5.43
CA ILE A 160 -7.98 0.65 -6.00
C ILE A 160 -8.12 -0.86 -5.85
N THR A 161 -9.22 -1.30 -5.26
CA THR A 161 -9.56 -2.71 -5.14
C THR A 161 -10.40 -3.14 -6.33
N GLN A 162 -10.05 -4.26 -6.95
CA GLN A 162 -10.76 -4.86 -8.07
C GLN A 162 -10.86 -6.38 -7.86
N GLU A 163 -11.85 -7.00 -8.48
CA GLU A 163 -11.96 -8.45 -8.56
C GLU A 163 -11.78 -8.87 -10.02
N VAL A 164 -10.79 -9.72 -10.27
CA VAL A 164 -10.42 -10.20 -11.59
C VAL A 164 -10.39 -11.72 -11.56
N GLN A 165 -11.27 -12.37 -12.33
CA GLN A 165 -11.37 -13.84 -12.38
C GLN A 165 -11.51 -14.50 -10.99
N GLY A 166 -12.29 -13.87 -10.09
CA GLY A 166 -12.50 -14.37 -8.73
C GLY A 166 -11.33 -14.11 -7.77
N GLN A 167 -10.28 -13.40 -8.22
CA GLN A 167 -9.16 -13.00 -7.40
C GLN A 167 -9.22 -11.49 -7.10
N ARG A 168 -9.06 -11.12 -5.82
CA ARG A 168 -8.93 -9.72 -5.42
C ARG A 168 -7.55 -9.22 -5.75
N VAL A 169 -7.48 -8.17 -6.56
CA VAL A 169 -6.26 -7.48 -6.97
C VAL A 169 -6.31 -6.00 -6.56
N TYR A 170 -5.15 -5.40 -6.30
CA TYR A 170 -5.04 -4.04 -5.80
C TYR A 170 -4.14 -3.23 -6.71
N THR A 171 -4.71 -2.28 -7.45
CA THR A 171 -3.92 -1.33 -8.25
C THR A 171 -3.40 -0.23 -7.33
N LEU A 172 -2.09 -0.15 -7.22
CA LEU A 172 -1.36 0.80 -6.39
C LEU A 172 -0.83 1.95 -7.25
N PHE A 173 -1.07 3.18 -6.83
CA PHE A 173 -0.52 4.39 -7.46
C PHE A 173 0.69 4.84 -6.66
N GLY A 174 1.85 4.89 -7.29
CA GLY A 174 3.12 5.20 -6.65
C GLY A 174 3.86 6.37 -7.27
N LEU A 175 4.68 7.03 -6.45
CA LEU A 175 5.64 8.05 -6.86
C LEU A 175 7.04 7.63 -6.39
N ASN A 176 7.96 7.49 -7.34
CA ASN A 176 9.39 7.36 -7.08
C ASN A 176 10.11 8.61 -7.57
N ALA A 177 10.77 9.31 -6.66
CA ALA A 177 11.52 10.54 -6.91
C ALA A 177 13.01 10.38 -6.54
N GLU A 178 13.53 9.15 -6.64
CA GLU A 178 14.90 8.81 -6.25
C GLU A 178 15.95 9.32 -7.24
N ALA A 179 15.67 9.32 -8.53
CA ALA A 179 16.62 9.75 -9.54
C ALA A 179 16.92 11.25 -9.46
N MET A 180 18.16 11.63 -9.76
CA MET A 180 18.58 13.04 -9.72
C MET A 180 17.87 13.93 -10.74
N VAL A 181 17.50 13.38 -11.89
CA VAL A 181 17.02 14.14 -13.05
C VAL A 181 15.56 13.86 -13.42
N SER A 182 14.98 12.80 -12.88
CA SER A 182 13.62 12.37 -13.22
C SER A 182 12.81 11.91 -11.99
N ASN A 183 11.52 11.94 -12.15
CA ASN A 183 10.55 11.30 -11.27
C ASN A 183 9.81 10.21 -12.05
N LYS A 184 9.34 9.18 -11.33
CA LYS A 184 8.51 8.13 -11.91
C LYS A 184 7.18 8.08 -11.17
N LYS A 185 6.09 8.13 -11.92
CA LYS A 185 4.78 7.70 -11.43
C LYS A 185 4.50 6.32 -11.97
N LEU A 186 3.93 5.47 -11.14
CA LEU A 186 3.70 4.09 -11.53
C LEU A 186 2.33 3.58 -11.04
N LEU A 187 1.79 2.65 -11.84
CA LEU A 187 0.75 1.73 -11.41
C LEU A 187 1.40 0.37 -11.21
N ASP A 188 1.30 -0.16 -10.01
CA ASP A 188 1.71 -1.53 -9.69
C ASP A 188 0.48 -2.34 -9.30
N VAL A 189 0.50 -3.65 -9.50
CA VAL A 189 -0.64 -4.50 -9.15
C VAL A 189 -0.22 -5.49 -8.09
N LEU A 190 -0.76 -5.31 -6.88
CA LEU A 190 -0.53 -6.15 -5.72
C LEU A 190 -1.59 -7.27 -5.66
N VAL A 191 -1.13 -8.46 -5.36
CA VAL A 191 -1.95 -9.61 -4.96
C VAL A 191 -1.44 -10.13 -3.63
N MET A 192 -2.35 -10.37 -2.70
CA MET A 192 -2.02 -11.04 -1.44
C MET A 192 -2.17 -12.55 -1.62
N THR A 193 -1.07 -13.29 -1.43
CA THR A 193 -1.02 -14.74 -1.50
C THR A 193 -0.79 -15.36 -0.12
N GLU A 194 -0.93 -16.67 0.00
CA GLU A 194 -0.59 -17.38 1.24
C GLU A 194 0.88 -17.18 1.66
N LYS A 195 1.77 -17.02 0.69
CA LYS A 195 3.21 -16.78 0.90
C LYS A 195 3.56 -15.33 1.18
N GLY A 196 2.61 -14.40 1.00
CA GLY A 196 2.79 -12.96 1.20
C GLY A 196 2.43 -12.13 -0.03
N PRO A 197 2.78 -10.84 -0.03
CA PRO A 197 2.48 -9.92 -1.12
C PRO A 197 3.32 -10.21 -2.36
N VAL A 198 2.66 -10.18 -3.51
CA VAL A 198 3.26 -10.32 -4.83
C VAL A 198 2.85 -9.11 -5.66
N PHE A 199 3.81 -8.42 -6.26
CA PHE A 199 3.60 -7.25 -7.10
C PHE A 199 3.84 -7.61 -8.58
N GLY A 200 3.00 -7.10 -9.46
CA GLY A 200 3.12 -7.33 -10.90
C GLY A 200 2.17 -8.41 -11.41
N TYR A 201 0.90 -8.33 -11.04
CA TYR A 201 -0.16 -9.09 -11.72
C TYR A 201 -0.44 -8.46 -13.10
N PRO A 202 -0.60 -9.24 -14.20
CA PRO A 202 -0.81 -8.73 -15.56
C PRO A 202 -2.24 -8.20 -15.71
N LEU A 203 -2.43 -6.91 -15.46
CA LEU A 203 -3.75 -6.26 -15.46
C LEU A 203 -3.94 -5.25 -16.60
N PHE A 204 -2.87 -4.61 -17.07
CA PHE A 204 -2.97 -3.51 -18.02
C PHE A 204 -2.93 -4.02 -19.45
N SER A 205 -4.08 -4.06 -20.13
CA SER A 205 -4.16 -4.39 -21.56
C SER A 205 -3.55 -3.28 -22.41
N MET A 206 -2.67 -3.66 -23.31
CA MET A 206 -1.99 -2.78 -24.26
C MET A 206 -2.11 -3.36 -25.66
N HIS A 207 -2.07 -2.50 -26.68
CA HIS A 207 -2.04 -2.93 -28.07
C HIS A 207 -0.69 -2.56 -28.67
N SER A 208 -0.10 -3.51 -29.38
CA SER A 208 1.10 -3.26 -30.19
C SER A 208 0.76 -2.42 -31.42
N VAL A 209 1.78 -1.83 -32.04
CA VAL A 209 1.62 -1.13 -33.32
C VAL A 209 1.03 -2.05 -34.40
N ALA A 210 1.29 -3.34 -34.33
CA ALA A 210 0.74 -4.36 -35.21
C ALA A 210 -0.69 -4.83 -34.84
N GLY A 211 -1.29 -4.24 -33.79
CA GLY A 211 -2.66 -4.52 -33.35
C GLY A 211 -2.81 -5.73 -32.41
N SER A 212 -1.74 -6.45 -32.07
CA SER A 212 -1.80 -7.54 -31.11
C SER A 212 -1.97 -7.02 -29.68
N GLU A 213 -2.88 -7.63 -28.92
CA GLU A 213 -3.09 -7.34 -27.51
C GLU A 213 -2.05 -8.08 -26.65
N PHE A 214 -1.54 -7.38 -25.64
CA PHE A 214 -0.68 -7.96 -24.61
C PHE A 214 -0.95 -7.28 -23.26
N TYR A 215 -0.57 -7.95 -22.16
CA TYR A 215 -0.83 -7.45 -20.82
C TYR A 215 0.47 -7.05 -20.12
N ARG A 216 0.49 -5.84 -19.58
CA ARG A 216 1.56 -5.34 -18.73
C ARG A 216 1.24 -5.57 -17.26
N LYS A 217 2.27 -5.88 -16.49
CA LYS A 217 2.18 -6.05 -15.03
C LYS A 217 2.31 -4.74 -14.27
N ARG A 218 2.94 -3.75 -14.91
CA ARG A 218 3.20 -2.43 -14.34
C ARG A 218 3.19 -1.39 -15.43
N PHE A 219 2.67 -0.21 -15.10
CA PHE A 219 2.81 0.98 -15.93
C PHE A 219 3.76 1.94 -15.21
N VAL A 220 4.78 2.44 -15.89
CA VAL A 220 5.74 3.41 -15.36
C VAL A 220 5.81 4.59 -16.30
N MET A 221 5.60 5.77 -15.77
CA MET A 221 5.69 7.05 -16.46
C MET A 221 6.86 7.83 -15.86
N GLU A 222 7.94 7.97 -16.62
CA GLU A 222 9.13 8.74 -16.21
C GLU A 222 9.10 10.13 -16.86
N TYR A 223 9.35 11.17 -16.05
CA TYR A 223 9.32 12.57 -16.48
C TYR A 223 10.40 13.38 -15.76
N LYS A 224 10.80 14.51 -16.37
CA LYS A 224 11.84 15.38 -15.79
C LYS A 224 11.43 15.88 -14.41
N LYS A 225 12.42 16.09 -13.54
CA LYS A 225 12.19 16.46 -12.13
C LYS A 225 11.55 17.84 -11.96
N ASP A 226 11.78 18.75 -12.89
CA ASP A 226 11.24 20.10 -12.95
C ASP A 226 9.84 20.20 -13.60
N VAL A 227 9.30 19.06 -14.05
CA VAL A 227 7.97 18.98 -14.66
C VAL A 227 6.99 18.37 -13.67
N GLN A 228 5.74 18.81 -13.69
CA GLN A 228 4.63 18.15 -13.01
C GLN A 228 3.93 17.22 -14.00
N ALA A 229 3.64 16.02 -13.56
CA ALA A 229 2.86 15.05 -14.34
C ALA A 229 1.79 14.41 -13.46
N SER A 230 0.61 14.22 -14.02
CA SER A 230 -0.54 13.61 -13.32
C SER A 230 -0.62 12.12 -13.64
N LEU A 231 -0.95 11.33 -12.62
CA LEU A 231 -1.43 9.95 -12.76
C LEU A 231 -2.43 9.75 -11.63
N ASN A 232 -3.71 9.62 -11.96
CA ASN A 232 -4.75 9.58 -10.96
C ASN A 232 -5.94 8.74 -11.42
N TYR A 233 -6.92 8.56 -10.54
CA TYR A 233 -8.13 7.80 -10.78
C TYR A 233 -9.35 8.67 -10.53
N ASP A 234 -10.21 8.74 -11.53
CA ASP A 234 -11.53 9.34 -11.42
C ASP A 234 -12.51 8.27 -10.92
N LYS A 235 -13.08 8.52 -9.74
CA LYS A 235 -13.99 7.56 -9.10
C LYS A 235 -15.38 7.53 -9.75
N GLU A 236 -15.83 8.63 -10.31
CA GLU A 236 -17.14 8.74 -10.97
C GLU A 236 -17.12 8.06 -12.33
N MET A 237 -16.10 8.37 -13.12
CA MET A 237 -15.90 7.77 -14.45
C MET A 237 -15.28 6.37 -14.38
N LYS A 238 -14.78 5.94 -13.21
CA LYS A 238 -14.04 4.68 -13.02
C LYS A 238 -12.86 4.52 -13.97
N MET A 239 -12.15 5.61 -14.24
CA MET A 239 -11.05 5.66 -15.19
C MET A 239 -9.76 6.14 -14.55
N ILE A 240 -8.63 5.55 -14.98
CA ILE A 240 -7.30 6.08 -14.69
C ILE A 240 -6.96 7.09 -15.77
N TYR A 241 -6.51 8.26 -15.37
CA TYR A 241 -6.04 9.30 -16.27
C TYR A 241 -4.61 9.70 -15.95
N PHE A 242 -3.84 10.04 -16.98
CA PHE A 242 -2.46 10.48 -16.86
C PHE A 242 -2.09 11.44 -17.99
N ASP A 243 -1.07 12.26 -17.76
CA ASP A 243 -0.58 13.19 -18.76
C ASP A 243 0.20 12.47 -19.85
N LYS A 244 -0.04 12.88 -21.09
CA LYS A 244 0.74 12.43 -22.23
C LYS A 244 2.11 13.12 -22.19
N LEU A 245 3.16 12.33 -21.97
CA LEU A 245 4.52 12.84 -22.07
C LEU A 245 4.92 12.99 -23.53
N VAL A 246 5.46 14.15 -23.88
CA VAL A 246 6.01 14.41 -25.20
C VAL A 246 7.51 14.65 -25.03
N SER A 247 8.33 13.89 -25.76
CA SER A 247 9.76 14.15 -25.84
C SER A 247 9.96 15.50 -26.53
N GLN A 248 10.66 16.42 -25.86
CA GLN A 248 11.21 17.58 -26.56
C GLN A 248 12.41 17.09 -27.36
N VAL A 249 12.27 17.08 -28.68
CA VAL A 249 13.35 16.82 -29.63
C VAL A 249 14.29 18.01 -29.65
#